data_8c6bd2652b1894b9bdda4053a7a55f1d
#
_entry.id   8c6bd2652b1894b9bdda4053a7a55f1d
#
_cell.length_a   1.000
_cell.length_b   1.000
_cell.length_c   1.000
_cell.angle_alpha   90.00
_cell.angle_beta   90.00
_cell.angle_gamma   90.00
#
_symmetry.space_group_name_H-M   'P 1'
#
loop_
_entity.id
_entity.type
_entity.pdbx_description
1 polymer ?
#
loop_
_entity_poly.entity_id
_entity_poly.type
_entity_poly.pdbx_seq_one_letter_code
_entity_poly.pdbx_strand_id
1 'polypeptide(L)'
;MAFFSVKQQDKEAALLTVLRNVIKLPMETGVRFERDEENPKKRKRVSKDVAGAATEHQTIVFVSTKHHVEYISNVLIKAGYQVSYIYGSLDQVARKTQIDRFRQGYTNLLVVTDVAARGIDIPVLENVINYDFVDNSKVFIHRVGRTARAGKKGWAFSFVSPEELPYLVDLQLFLNRKMIVGSSTEQELDYTSDVVIGALPMSQLELDNEWTKIHVLDDTNLEALRGVSLNGYKLYCKSRPSAAVESYKRAKEIVDMDEYAEIHPLFSKDKHSLEAMG
;
A
#
# COMPACT_ATOMS: atom_id res chain seq x y z
N MET A 1 -10.06 -4.25 -7.78
CA MET A 1 -8.69 -4.50 -7.26
C MET A 1 -7.71 -4.33 -8.39
N ALA A 2 -6.53 -3.75 -8.14
CA ALA A 2 -5.48 -3.57 -9.14
C ALA A 2 -4.16 -4.17 -8.64
N PHE A 3 -3.42 -4.83 -9.52
CA PHE A 3 -2.15 -5.46 -9.22
C PHE A 3 -1.06 -4.86 -10.11
N PHE A 4 0.02 -4.37 -9.51
CA PHE A 4 1.13 -3.77 -10.24
C PHE A 4 2.34 -4.68 -10.21
N SER A 5 2.86 -5.01 -11.39
CA SER A 5 4.15 -5.69 -11.51
C SER A 5 5.26 -4.72 -11.14
N VAL A 6 5.99 -5.00 -10.05
CA VAL A 6 7.01 -4.10 -9.51
C VAL A 6 8.22 -4.91 -9.06
N LYS A 7 9.41 -4.52 -9.47
CA LYS A 7 10.64 -5.13 -8.94
C LYS A 7 10.81 -4.77 -7.46
N GLN A 8 11.38 -5.67 -6.68
CA GLN A 8 11.55 -5.46 -5.23
C GLN A 8 12.27 -4.14 -4.90
N GLN A 9 13.23 -3.75 -5.72
CA GLN A 9 14.02 -2.52 -5.53
C GLN A 9 13.26 -1.24 -5.86
N ASP A 10 12.13 -1.33 -6.58
CA ASP A 10 11.34 -0.20 -7.04
C ASP A 10 10.04 -0.03 -6.23
N LYS A 11 9.84 -0.86 -5.19
CA LYS A 11 8.59 -0.84 -4.39
C LYS A 11 8.38 0.47 -3.64
N GLU A 12 9.45 1.11 -3.15
CA GLU A 12 9.37 2.43 -2.50
C GLU A 12 8.85 3.49 -3.49
N ALA A 13 9.43 3.54 -4.68
CA ALA A 13 9.00 4.45 -5.73
C ALA A 13 7.57 4.14 -6.19
N ALA A 14 7.23 2.85 -6.36
CA ALA A 14 5.88 2.42 -6.70
C ALA A 14 4.84 2.88 -5.66
N LEU A 15 5.18 2.83 -4.37
CA LEU A 15 4.32 3.32 -3.30
C LEU A 15 4.07 4.82 -3.45
N LEU A 16 5.12 5.62 -3.65
CA LEU A 16 5.00 7.07 -3.85
C LEU A 16 4.18 7.39 -5.11
N THR A 17 4.44 6.70 -6.22
CA THR A 17 3.69 6.86 -7.47
C THR A 17 2.20 6.59 -7.28
N VAL A 18 1.82 5.50 -6.61
CA VAL A 18 0.41 5.15 -6.37
C VAL A 18 -0.25 6.17 -5.44
N LEU A 19 0.42 6.59 -4.36
CA LEU A 19 -0.11 7.58 -3.43
C LEU A 19 -0.35 8.94 -4.09
N ARG A 20 0.58 9.39 -4.96
CA ARG A 20 0.50 10.70 -5.63
C ARG A 20 -0.48 10.70 -6.80
N ASN A 21 -0.39 9.71 -7.69
CA ASN A 21 -1.01 9.76 -9.00
C ASN A 21 -2.33 9.00 -9.08
N VAL A 22 -2.51 7.95 -8.26
CA VAL A 22 -3.73 7.15 -8.25
C VAL A 22 -4.66 7.55 -7.12
N ILE A 23 -4.16 7.53 -5.88
CA ILE A 23 -4.96 7.86 -4.69
C ILE A 23 -5.08 9.38 -4.53
N LYS A 24 -4.08 10.13 -5.01
CA LYS A 24 -3.97 11.59 -4.88
C LYS A 24 -4.01 12.05 -3.41
N LEU A 25 -3.30 11.30 -2.58
CA LEU A 25 -3.25 11.55 -1.15
C LEU A 25 -2.59 12.90 -0.85
N PRO A 26 -3.22 13.81 -0.07
CA PRO A 26 -2.60 15.08 0.27
C PRO A 26 -1.34 14.88 1.13
N MET A 27 -0.23 15.56 0.77
CA MET A 27 1.04 15.48 1.49
C MET A 27 1.03 16.29 2.78
N GLU A 28 0.29 17.40 2.83
CA GLU A 28 0.10 18.17 4.05
C GLU A 28 -1.40 18.23 4.37
N THR A 29 -1.82 17.51 5.40
CA THR A 29 -3.05 17.90 6.08
C THR A 29 -2.70 19.10 6.93
N GLY A 30 -3.25 20.28 6.61
CA GLY A 30 -2.91 21.58 7.21
C GLY A 30 -3.19 21.74 8.71
N VAL A 31 -3.12 20.65 9.47
CA VAL A 31 -3.20 20.63 10.93
C VAL A 31 -1.77 20.59 11.48
N ARG A 32 -1.09 21.74 11.45
CA ARG A 32 0.05 21.94 12.34
C ARG A 32 -0.47 21.84 13.77
N PHE A 33 -0.04 20.81 14.49
CA PHE A 33 -0.09 20.85 15.95
C PHE A 33 0.89 21.92 16.41
N GLU A 34 0.42 23.13 16.66
CA GLU A 34 1.12 24.03 17.57
C GLU A 34 1.12 23.30 18.92
N ARG A 35 2.29 22.84 19.33
CA ARG A 35 2.52 22.51 20.72
C ARG A 35 2.36 23.83 21.47
N ASP A 36 1.26 23.99 22.20
CA ASP A 36 1.18 24.99 23.24
C ASP A 36 2.23 24.58 24.29
N GLU A 37 3.45 25.11 24.18
CA GLU A 37 4.52 24.87 25.14
C GLU A 37 4.17 25.39 26.54
N GLU A 38 3.17 26.26 26.64
CA GLU A 38 2.75 26.87 27.90
C GLU A 38 1.64 26.14 28.66
N ASN A 39 0.91 25.19 28.06
CA ASN A 39 -0.18 24.54 28.79
C ASN A 39 -0.56 23.14 28.24
N PRO A 40 0.08 22.05 28.73
CA PRO A 40 -0.19 20.68 28.23
C PRO A 40 -1.61 20.15 28.56
N LYS A 41 -2.42 20.89 29.32
CA LYS A 41 -3.78 20.49 29.72
C LYS A 41 -4.89 21.13 28.88
N LYS A 42 -4.62 22.12 28.03
CA LYS A 42 -5.62 22.72 27.13
C LYS A 42 -5.56 22.10 25.75
N ARG A 43 -6.32 21.02 25.52
CA ARG A 43 -6.61 20.54 24.18
C ARG A 43 -7.59 21.51 23.52
N LYS A 44 -7.12 22.36 22.60
CA LYS A 44 -8.02 23.11 21.70
C LYS A 44 -8.81 22.09 20.86
N ARG A 45 -10.13 22.18 20.94
CA ARG A 45 -11.04 21.44 20.02
C ARG A 45 -10.72 21.93 18.60
N VAL A 46 -10.17 21.03 17.77
CA VAL A 46 -10.07 21.25 16.33
C VAL A 46 -11.49 21.37 15.77
N SER A 47 -11.76 22.37 14.96
CA SER A 47 -13.07 22.56 14.34
C SER A 47 -13.47 21.31 13.55
N LYS A 48 -14.75 20.94 13.58
CA LYS A 48 -15.31 19.79 12.88
C LYS A 48 -15.00 19.77 11.36
N ASP A 49 -14.80 20.94 10.78
CA ASP A 49 -14.57 21.12 9.34
C ASP A 49 -13.20 20.64 8.89
N VAL A 50 -12.18 20.69 9.77
CA VAL A 50 -10.84 20.18 9.49
C VAL A 50 -10.78 18.66 9.65
N ALA A 51 -11.55 18.08 10.58
CA ALA A 51 -11.63 16.63 10.77
C ALA A 51 -12.37 15.93 9.59
N GLY A 52 -13.26 16.63 8.88
CA GLY A 52 -13.96 16.10 7.70
C GLY A 52 -13.04 15.91 6.49
N ALA A 53 -12.18 16.89 6.20
CA ALA A 53 -11.26 16.83 5.07
C ALA A 53 -10.13 15.79 5.25
N ALA A 54 -9.76 15.50 6.48
CA ALA A 54 -8.68 14.54 6.79
C ALA A 54 -9.13 13.07 6.77
N THR A 55 -10.43 12.79 6.63
CA THR A 55 -10.96 11.42 6.47
C THR A 55 -11.06 10.99 5.01
N GLU A 56 -10.90 11.91 4.07
CA GLU A 56 -10.83 11.57 2.64
C GLU A 56 -9.51 10.84 2.35
N HIS A 57 -9.60 9.78 1.56
CA HIS A 57 -8.47 8.96 1.10
C HIS A 57 -7.73 8.17 2.20
N GLN A 58 -8.36 7.89 3.35
CA GLN A 58 -7.73 7.05 4.37
C GLN A 58 -7.26 5.74 3.78
N THR A 59 -5.94 5.50 3.92
CA THR A 59 -5.24 4.39 3.27
C THR A 59 -4.47 3.57 4.31
N ILE A 60 -4.61 2.25 4.26
CA ILE A 60 -3.77 1.33 5.03
C ILE A 60 -2.74 0.68 4.11
N VAL A 61 -1.49 0.63 4.57
CA VAL A 61 -0.38 -0.02 3.88
C VAL A 61 0.05 -1.25 4.66
N PHE A 62 -0.15 -2.42 4.10
CA PHE A 62 0.27 -3.68 4.68
C PHE A 62 1.68 -4.04 4.25
N VAL A 63 2.53 -4.33 5.24
CA VAL A 63 3.91 -4.80 5.06
C VAL A 63 4.14 -6.08 5.87
N SER A 64 5.12 -6.89 5.47
CA SER A 64 5.33 -8.24 6.05
C SER A 64 5.99 -8.22 7.42
N THR A 65 6.90 -7.27 7.69
CA THR A 65 7.72 -7.27 8.91
C THR A 65 7.63 -5.96 9.70
N LYS A 66 7.91 -6.03 11.01
CA LYS A 66 8.01 -4.82 11.85
C LYS A 66 9.06 -3.83 11.33
N HIS A 67 10.15 -4.34 10.77
CA HIS A 67 11.23 -3.52 10.23
C HIS A 67 10.81 -2.78 8.96
N HIS A 68 9.96 -3.42 8.12
CA HIS A 68 9.31 -2.73 7.01
C HIS A 68 8.34 -1.64 7.50
N VAL A 69 7.58 -1.87 8.59
CA VAL A 69 6.70 -0.82 9.15
C VAL A 69 7.54 0.40 9.52
N GLU A 70 8.62 0.21 10.26
CA GLU A 70 9.49 1.29 10.71
C GLU A 70 10.12 2.03 9.51
N TYR A 71 10.71 1.29 8.59
CA TYR A 71 11.36 1.86 7.40
C TYR A 71 10.38 2.63 6.53
N ILE A 72 9.28 1.99 6.07
CA ILE A 72 8.31 2.60 5.16
C ILE A 72 7.61 3.80 5.80
N SER A 73 7.31 3.75 7.10
CA SER A 73 6.75 4.91 7.80
C SER A 73 7.68 6.12 7.77
N ASN A 74 8.98 5.91 7.99
CA ASN A 74 9.97 7.00 7.92
C ASN A 74 10.16 7.52 6.50
N VAL A 75 10.16 6.67 5.48
CA VAL A 75 10.20 7.09 4.06
C VAL A 75 8.99 7.96 3.73
N LEU A 76 7.79 7.55 4.13
CA LEU A 76 6.56 8.30 3.88
C LEU A 76 6.52 9.64 4.63
N ILE A 77 7.00 9.68 5.89
CA ILE A 77 7.15 10.93 6.65
C ILE A 77 8.14 11.86 5.96
N LYS A 78 9.28 11.34 5.49
CA LYS A 78 10.27 12.11 4.72
C LYS A 78 9.70 12.66 3.42
N ALA A 79 8.78 11.92 2.79
CA ALA A 79 8.05 12.35 1.59
C ALA A 79 6.93 13.37 1.88
N GLY A 80 6.69 13.75 3.15
CA GLY A 80 5.73 14.77 3.54
C GLY A 80 4.33 14.25 3.89
N TYR A 81 4.15 12.93 4.04
CA TYR A 81 2.87 12.36 4.44
C TYR A 81 2.68 12.32 5.96
N GLN A 82 1.43 12.39 6.41
CA GLN A 82 1.05 12.20 7.80
C GLN A 82 0.76 10.71 8.05
N VAL A 83 1.65 10.05 8.81
CA VAL A 83 1.66 8.59 8.96
C VAL A 83 1.43 8.18 10.40
N SER A 84 0.52 7.23 10.60
CA SER A 84 0.45 6.37 11.78
C SER A 84 1.04 5.00 11.45
N TYR A 85 1.60 4.33 12.45
CA TYR A 85 2.22 3.02 12.25
C TYR A 85 1.99 2.10 13.45
N ILE A 86 1.84 0.79 13.18
CA ILE A 86 1.58 -0.19 14.24
C ILE A 86 2.31 -1.50 13.92
N TYR A 87 3.08 -2.00 14.88
CA TYR A 87 3.72 -3.30 14.84
C TYR A 87 3.67 -4.02 16.21
N GLY A 88 3.96 -5.32 16.22
CA GLY A 88 3.66 -6.18 17.38
C GLY A 88 4.35 -5.82 18.68
N SER A 89 5.57 -5.24 18.65
CA SER A 89 6.33 -4.84 19.84
C SER A 89 6.05 -3.40 20.31
N LEU A 90 5.11 -2.70 19.68
CA LEU A 90 4.67 -1.38 20.14
C LEU A 90 3.86 -1.54 21.44
N ASP A 91 4.15 -0.72 22.45
CA ASP A 91 3.39 -0.76 23.71
C ASP A 91 1.93 -0.33 23.47
N GLN A 92 1.04 -0.70 24.41
CA GLN A 92 -0.40 -0.51 24.24
C GLN A 92 -0.81 0.97 24.21
N VAL A 93 -0.08 1.84 24.91
CA VAL A 93 -0.38 3.28 24.95
C VAL A 93 -0.02 3.91 23.60
N ALA A 94 1.20 3.63 23.10
CA ALA A 94 1.64 4.10 21.78
C ALA A 94 0.75 3.55 20.67
N ARG A 95 0.38 2.25 20.73
CA ARG A 95 -0.53 1.62 19.77
C ARG A 95 -1.90 2.33 19.75
N LYS A 96 -2.49 2.57 20.92
CA LYS A 96 -3.76 3.32 21.02
C LYS A 96 -3.63 4.71 20.46
N THR A 97 -2.56 5.43 20.80
CA THR A 97 -2.29 6.79 20.28
C THR A 97 -2.23 6.81 18.75
N GLN A 98 -1.53 5.86 18.11
CA GLN A 98 -1.42 5.78 16.65
C GLN A 98 -2.80 5.50 16.00
N ILE A 99 -3.59 4.60 16.59
CA ILE A 99 -4.93 4.27 16.10
C ILE A 99 -5.86 5.49 16.22
N ASP A 100 -5.84 6.17 17.37
CA ASP A 100 -6.70 7.33 17.62
C ASP A 100 -6.34 8.48 16.68
N ARG A 101 -5.05 8.71 16.40
CA ARG A 101 -4.61 9.70 15.39
C ARG A 101 -5.16 9.38 14.01
N PHE A 102 -5.08 8.12 13.59
CA PHE A 102 -5.60 7.69 12.30
C PHE A 102 -7.13 7.79 12.23
N ARG A 103 -7.85 7.34 13.26
CA ARG A 103 -9.32 7.42 13.33
C ARG A 103 -9.85 8.85 13.32
N GLN A 104 -9.13 9.76 13.97
CA GLN A 104 -9.51 11.16 14.07
C GLN A 104 -9.08 11.98 12.84
N GLY A 105 -8.45 11.32 11.84
CA GLY A 105 -8.00 11.97 10.62
C GLY A 105 -6.77 12.86 10.79
N TYR A 106 -6.03 12.76 11.90
CA TYR A 106 -4.75 13.44 12.05
C TYR A 106 -3.66 12.84 11.17
N THR A 107 -3.85 11.59 10.77
CA THR A 107 -3.04 10.91 9.78
C THR A 107 -3.96 10.22 8.79
N ASN A 108 -3.59 10.23 7.53
CA ASN A 108 -4.34 9.60 6.45
C ASN A 108 -3.72 8.29 5.96
N LEU A 109 -2.51 7.98 6.44
CA LEU A 109 -1.81 6.72 6.21
C LEU A 109 -1.64 5.93 7.51
N LEU A 110 -1.87 4.61 7.43
CA LEU A 110 -1.57 3.66 8.49
C LEU A 110 -0.70 2.54 7.93
N VAL A 111 0.57 2.45 8.38
CA VAL A 111 1.47 1.35 8.00
C VAL A 111 1.43 0.27 9.08
N VAL A 112 1.20 -1.00 8.68
CA VAL A 112 0.90 -2.06 9.64
C VAL A 112 1.31 -3.44 9.13
N THR A 113 1.59 -4.37 10.05
CA THR A 113 1.67 -5.81 9.73
C THR A 113 0.32 -6.51 9.99
N ASP A 114 0.09 -7.66 9.35
CA ASP A 114 -1.12 -8.46 9.57
C ASP A 114 -1.35 -8.81 11.05
N VAL A 115 -0.29 -9.21 11.75
CA VAL A 115 -0.34 -9.58 13.17
C VAL A 115 -0.78 -8.37 14.00
N ALA A 116 -0.24 -7.20 13.70
CA ALA A 116 -0.58 -5.98 14.42
C ALA A 116 -1.97 -5.44 14.08
N ALA A 117 -2.46 -5.70 12.87
CA ALA A 117 -3.80 -5.29 12.44
C ALA A 117 -4.93 -6.13 13.02
N ARG A 118 -4.62 -7.32 13.55
CA ARG A 118 -5.62 -8.19 14.19
C ARG A 118 -6.13 -7.57 15.50
N GLY A 119 -7.44 -7.59 15.67
CA GLY A 119 -8.07 -7.05 16.88
C GLY A 119 -8.08 -5.53 16.97
N ILE A 120 -7.62 -4.83 15.93
CA ILE A 120 -7.80 -3.39 15.84
C ILE A 120 -9.13 -3.11 15.14
N ASP A 121 -9.93 -2.28 15.78
CA ASP A 121 -11.12 -1.71 15.16
C ASP A 121 -10.67 -0.56 14.23
N ILE A 122 -10.41 -0.88 12.97
CA ILE A 122 -10.07 0.07 11.92
C ILE A 122 -11.36 0.49 11.22
N PRO A 123 -11.58 1.81 11.00
CA PRO A 123 -12.75 2.27 10.26
C PRO A 123 -12.78 1.69 8.85
N VAL A 124 -13.91 1.84 8.18
CA VAL A 124 -13.99 1.49 6.74
C VAL A 124 -13.10 2.44 5.97
N LEU A 125 -12.15 1.89 5.24
CA LEU A 125 -11.13 2.62 4.50
C LEU A 125 -11.53 2.77 3.04
N GLU A 126 -11.02 3.81 2.41
CA GLU A 126 -11.14 3.97 0.95
C GLU A 126 -10.10 3.10 0.23
N ASN A 127 -8.87 3.02 0.77
CA ASN A 127 -7.79 2.34 0.09
C ASN A 127 -7.05 1.36 0.98
N VAL A 128 -6.67 0.23 0.38
CA VAL A 128 -5.71 -0.74 0.92
C VAL A 128 -4.55 -0.87 -0.05
N ILE A 129 -3.32 -0.79 0.43
CA ILE A 129 -2.11 -1.09 -0.33
C ILE A 129 -1.45 -2.32 0.29
N ASN A 130 -1.27 -3.37 -0.50
CA ASN A 130 -0.42 -4.50 -0.17
C ASN A 130 0.98 -4.19 -0.72
N TYR A 131 1.82 -3.56 0.09
CA TYR A 131 3.22 -3.25 -0.27
C TYR A 131 4.04 -4.53 -0.42
N ASP A 132 3.92 -5.45 0.54
CA ASP A 132 4.40 -6.82 0.42
C ASP A 132 3.22 -7.74 0.13
N PHE A 133 3.36 -8.54 -0.93
CA PHE A 133 2.30 -9.47 -1.30
C PHE A 133 2.22 -10.63 -0.32
N VAL A 134 1.01 -11.10 -0.07
CA VAL A 134 0.74 -12.17 0.91
C VAL A 134 1.05 -13.55 0.32
N ASP A 135 1.42 -14.47 1.20
CA ASP A 135 1.58 -15.90 0.91
C ASP A 135 0.29 -16.71 1.08
N ASN A 136 -0.76 -16.09 1.61
CA ASN A 136 -2.01 -16.77 1.94
C ASN A 136 -3.23 -15.97 1.45
N SER A 137 -4.03 -16.61 0.59
CA SER A 137 -5.23 -16.01 -0.02
C SER A 137 -6.27 -15.56 1.01
N LYS A 138 -6.42 -16.25 2.15
CA LYS A 138 -7.35 -15.82 3.22
C LYS A 138 -6.88 -14.54 3.88
N VAL A 139 -5.55 -14.38 4.09
CA VAL A 139 -4.98 -13.13 4.63
C VAL A 139 -5.22 -11.99 3.65
N PHE A 140 -5.08 -12.21 2.35
CA PHE A 140 -5.43 -11.22 1.33
C PHE A 140 -6.88 -10.72 1.47
N ILE A 141 -7.84 -11.66 1.57
CA ILE A 141 -9.25 -11.31 1.76
C ILE A 141 -9.45 -10.47 3.04
N HIS A 142 -8.76 -10.82 4.13
CA HIS A 142 -8.84 -10.07 5.39
C HIS A 142 -8.28 -8.64 5.26
N ARG A 143 -7.20 -8.45 4.49
CA ARG A 143 -6.64 -7.12 4.22
C ARG A 143 -7.60 -6.28 3.38
N VAL A 144 -8.00 -6.81 2.22
CA VAL A 144 -8.90 -6.12 1.28
C VAL A 144 -10.27 -5.85 1.90
N GLY A 145 -10.75 -6.76 2.74
CA GLY A 145 -12.00 -6.59 3.49
C GLY A 145 -11.99 -5.43 4.51
N ARG A 146 -10.95 -4.58 4.55
CA ARG A 146 -10.96 -3.30 5.25
C ARG A 146 -11.56 -2.17 4.41
N THR A 147 -11.73 -2.38 3.11
CA THR A 147 -12.39 -1.46 2.18
C THR A 147 -13.78 -1.95 1.79
N ALA A 148 -14.53 -1.12 1.07
CA ALA A 148 -15.80 -1.47 0.41
C ALA A 148 -16.85 -2.10 1.36
N ARG A 149 -16.99 -1.56 2.57
CA ARG A 149 -18.01 -1.98 3.53
C ARG A 149 -19.15 -0.97 3.62
N ALA A 150 -20.34 -1.46 3.99
CA ALA A 150 -21.52 -0.61 4.21
C ALA A 150 -21.91 0.26 2.99
N GLY A 151 -21.77 -0.29 1.78
CA GLY A 151 -22.14 0.42 0.54
C GLY A 151 -21.13 1.46 0.05
N LYS A 152 -19.99 1.64 0.75
CA LYS A 152 -18.92 2.51 0.29
C LYS A 152 -18.05 1.80 -0.74
N LYS A 153 -17.64 2.53 -1.79
CA LYS A 153 -16.63 2.08 -2.74
C LYS A 153 -15.24 2.10 -2.10
N GLY A 154 -14.34 1.22 -2.53
CA GLY A 154 -12.97 1.21 -2.04
C GLY A 154 -12.04 0.46 -2.97
N TRP A 155 -10.76 0.81 -2.93
CA TRP A 155 -9.75 0.22 -3.78
C TRP A 155 -8.73 -0.60 -2.99
N ALA A 156 -8.26 -1.69 -3.60
CA ALA A 156 -7.12 -2.44 -3.14
C ALA A 156 -6.06 -2.48 -4.24
N PHE A 157 -4.89 -1.96 -3.92
CA PHE A 157 -3.71 -1.95 -4.78
C PHE A 157 -2.70 -2.95 -4.22
N SER A 158 -2.05 -3.73 -5.08
CA SER A 158 -1.08 -4.72 -4.65
C SER A 158 0.18 -4.65 -5.51
N PHE A 159 1.34 -4.52 -4.88
CA PHE A 159 2.63 -4.66 -5.56
C PHE A 159 3.00 -6.14 -5.59
N VAL A 160 3.40 -6.60 -6.76
CA VAL A 160 3.73 -8.01 -7.01
C VAL A 160 5.08 -8.07 -7.71
N SER A 161 6.10 -8.55 -7.00
CA SER A 161 7.39 -8.81 -7.63
C SER A 161 7.35 -10.14 -8.40
N PRO A 162 8.29 -10.38 -9.32
CA PRO A 162 8.37 -11.67 -10.00
C PRO A 162 8.40 -12.88 -9.06
N GLU A 163 9.04 -12.72 -7.88
CA GLU A 163 9.13 -13.75 -6.84
C GLU A 163 7.82 -13.93 -6.07
N GLU A 164 6.93 -12.93 -6.10
CA GLU A 164 5.62 -12.96 -5.46
C GLU A 164 4.50 -13.38 -6.43
N LEU A 165 4.76 -13.37 -7.74
CA LEU A 165 3.78 -13.71 -8.78
C LEU A 165 3.16 -15.12 -8.62
N PRO A 166 3.90 -16.18 -8.18
CA PRO A 166 3.28 -17.47 -7.89
C PRO A 166 2.15 -17.41 -6.87
N TYR A 167 2.28 -16.56 -5.86
CA TYR A 167 1.23 -16.36 -4.85
C TYR A 167 0.02 -15.59 -5.40
N LEU A 168 0.23 -14.70 -6.37
CA LEU A 168 -0.88 -14.06 -7.09
C LEU A 168 -1.64 -15.09 -7.95
N VAL A 169 -0.94 -16.05 -8.57
CA VAL A 169 -1.58 -17.16 -9.29
C VAL A 169 -2.41 -18.03 -8.34
N ASP A 170 -1.86 -18.38 -7.16
CA ASP A 170 -2.63 -19.10 -6.13
C ASP A 170 -3.88 -18.31 -5.68
N LEU A 171 -3.73 -17.01 -5.48
CA LEU A 171 -4.85 -16.13 -5.12
C LEU A 171 -5.90 -16.09 -6.22
N GLN A 172 -5.49 -15.94 -7.46
CA GLN A 172 -6.40 -15.93 -8.63
C GLN A 172 -7.23 -17.21 -8.71
N LEU A 173 -6.59 -18.37 -8.52
CA LEU A 173 -7.26 -19.66 -8.49
C LEU A 173 -8.22 -19.77 -7.29
N PHE A 174 -7.79 -19.33 -6.11
CA PHE A 174 -8.61 -19.32 -4.90
C PHE A 174 -9.86 -18.45 -5.05
N LEU A 175 -9.74 -17.30 -5.73
CA LEU A 175 -10.86 -16.39 -6.00
C LEU A 175 -11.75 -16.86 -7.15
N ASN A 176 -11.30 -17.84 -7.92
CA ASN A 176 -11.92 -18.29 -9.17
C ASN A 176 -12.18 -17.13 -10.14
N ARG A 177 -11.18 -16.27 -10.34
CA ARG A 177 -11.25 -15.06 -11.17
C ARG A 177 -10.38 -15.19 -12.41
N LYS A 178 -10.74 -14.49 -13.49
CA LYS A 178 -9.92 -14.40 -14.68
C LYS A 178 -8.71 -13.49 -14.38
N MET A 179 -7.51 -13.90 -14.82
CA MET A 179 -6.32 -13.05 -14.81
C MET A 179 -6.17 -12.37 -16.16
N ILE A 180 -5.97 -11.07 -16.13
CA ILE A 180 -5.72 -10.22 -17.28
C ILE A 180 -4.36 -9.60 -17.11
N VAL A 181 -3.49 -9.78 -18.08
CA VAL A 181 -2.09 -9.29 -18.07
C VAL A 181 -1.98 -8.16 -19.08
N GLY A 182 -1.44 -7.01 -18.64
CA GLY A 182 -1.23 -5.84 -19.50
C GLY A 182 -2.52 -5.11 -19.90
N SER A 183 -2.42 -4.33 -20.96
CA SER A 183 -3.47 -3.45 -21.47
C SER A 183 -4.22 -4.00 -22.68
N SER A 184 -3.85 -5.18 -23.17
CA SER A 184 -4.15 -5.70 -24.50
C SER A 184 -5.62 -6.13 -24.73
N THR A 185 -6.55 -5.76 -23.88
CA THR A 185 -7.94 -6.18 -24.08
C THR A 185 -8.84 -5.04 -24.52
N GLU A 186 -9.43 -5.20 -25.71
CA GLU A 186 -10.62 -4.45 -26.17
C GLU A 186 -11.86 -4.72 -25.28
N GLN A 187 -11.73 -5.61 -24.28
CA GLN A 187 -12.79 -5.99 -23.36
C GLN A 187 -12.93 -4.96 -22.24
N GLU A 188 -14.16 -4.70 -21.86
CA GLU A 188 -14.47 -3.88 -20.68
C GLU A 188 -13.92 -4.58 -19.42
N LEU A 189 -13.02 -3.90 -18.70
CA LEU A 189 -12.35 -4.43 -17.52
C LEU A 189 -13.25 -4.27 -16.30
N ASP A 190 -13.52 -5.35 -15.60
CA ASP A 190 -14.21 -5.32 -14.31
C ASP A 190 -13.24 -5.60 -13.15
N TYR A 191 -12.77 -4.53 -12.51
CA TYR A 191 -11.88 -4.62 -11.35
C TYR A 191 -12.52 -5.30 -10.12
N THR A 192 -13.82 -5.59 -10.15
CA THR A 192 -14.51 -6.31 -9.08
C THR A 192 -14.46 -7.82 -9.27
N SER A 193 -14.41 -8.30 -10.52
CA SER A 193 -14.42 -9.72 -10.88
C SER A 193 -13.10 -10.23 -11.46
N ASP A 194 -12.25 -9.34 -12.00
CA ASP A 194 -11.01 -9.72 -12.65
C ASP A 194 -9.78 -9.45 -11.77
N VAL A 195 -8.71 -10.21 -12.01
CA VAL A 195 -7.37 -9.98 -11.50
C VAL A 195 -6.56 -9.32 -12.61
N VAL A 196 -6.46 -7.99 -12.58
CA VAL A 196 -5.74 -7.22 -13.61
C VAL A 196 -4.35 -6.88 -13.10
N ILE A 197 -3.30 -7.32 -13.81
CA ILE A 197 -1.91 -7.03 -13.52
C ILE A 197 -1.22 -6.33 -14.68
N GLY A 198 -0.40 -5.33 -14.41
CA GLY A 198 0.39 -4.60 -15.39
C GLY A 198 1.45 -3.71 -14.72
N ALA A 199 2.33 -3.13 -15.51
CA ALA A 199 3.42 -2.30 -15.02
C ALA A 199 2.94 -0.87 -14.66
N LEU A 200 3.71 -0.20 -13.81
CA LEU A 200 3.57 1.24 -13.59
C LEU A 200 4.23 2.03 -14.73
N PRO A 201 3.76 3.25 -15.05
CA PRO A 201 4.39 4.09 -16.05
C PRO A 201 5.85 4.38 -15.68
N MET A 202 6.79 4.02 -16.57
CA MET A 202 8.22 4.12 -16.32
C MET A 202 8.64 5.55 -15.97
N SER A 203 8.12 6.56 -16.68
CA SER A 203 8.46 7.96 -16.44
C SER A 203 8.13 8.46 -15.03
N GLN A 204 7.01 7.96 -14.45
CA GLN A 204 6.60 8.31 -13.09
C GLN A 204 7.43 7.54 -12.06
N LEU A 205 7.70 6.27 -12.33
CA LEU A 205 8.49 5.41 -11.47
C LEU A 205 9.95 5.88 -11.38
N GLU A 206 10.53 6.36 -12.49
CA GLU A 206 11.89 6.89 -12.52
C GLU A 206 12.04 8.15 -11.66
N LEU A 207 11.08 9.08 -11.71
CA LEU A 207 11.07 10.28 -10.87
C LEU A 207 11.05 9.93 -9.38
N ASP A 208 10.20 8.99 -8.99
CA ASP A 208 10.11 8.55 -7.60
C ASP A 208 11.30 7.69 -7.18
N ASN A 209 11.93 6.94 -8.09
CA ASN A 209 13.20 6.24 -7.85
C ASN A 209 14.35 7.23 -7.63
N GLU A 210 14.42 8.31 -8.41
CA GLU A 210 15.41 9.37 -8.21
C GLU A 210 15.21 10.05 -6.86
N TRP A 211 13.97 10.40 -6.52
CA TRP A 211 13.63 10.93 -5.21
C TRP A 211 14.10 10.00 -4.08
N THR A 212 13.83 8.69 -4.20
CA THR A 212 14.24 7.69 -3.20
C THR A 212 15.76 7.63 -3.07
N LYS A 213 16.50 7.66 -4.17
CA LYS A 213 17.97 7.67 -4.15
C LYS A 213 18.50 8.88 -3.40
N ILE A 214 18.00 10.08 -3.71
CA ILE A 214 18.49 11.33 -3.10
C ILE A 214 18.11 11.41 -1.61
N HIS A 215 16.88 11.05 -1.23
CA HIS A 215 16.37 11.35 0.11
C HIS A 215 16.47 10.17 1.09
N VAL A 216 16.61 8.95 0.59
CA VAL A 216 16.70 7.76 1.43
C VAL A 216 18.14 7.26 1.52
N LEU A 217 18.87 7.17 0.42
CA LEU A 217 20.22 6.63 0.43
C LEU A 217 21.26 7.63 1.00
N ASP A 218 21.01 8.93 0.87
CA ASP A 218 21.86 9.96 1.46
C ASP A 218 21.56 10.21 2.96
N ASP A 219 20.45 9.67 3.49
CA ASP A 219 20.11 9.74 4.91
C ASP A 219 20.59 8.46 5.59
N THR A 220 21.69 8.56 6.36
CA THR A 220 22.33 7.41 7.03
C THR A 220 21.38 6.62 7.94
N ASN A 221 20.40 7.28 8.57
CA ASN A 221 19.42 6.60 9.41
C ASN A 221 18.43 5.81 8.58
N LEU A 222 17.92 6.39 7.47
CA LEU A 222 17.00 5.71 6.56
C LEU A 222 17.69 4.56 5.81
N GLU A 223 18.95 4.74 5.42
CA GLU A 223 19.75 3.68 4.79
C GLU A 223 19.95 2.50 5.76
N ALA A 224 20.29 2.77 7.02
CA ALA A 224 20.40 1.73 8.05
C ALA A 224 19.07 0.98 8.25
N LEU A 225 17.95 1.70 8.37
CA LEU A 225 16.62 1.10 8.48
C LEU A 225 16.26 0.26 7.25
N ARG A 226 16.63 0.74 6.04
CA ARG A 226 16.46 -0.01 4.80
C ARG A 226 17.22 -1.33 4.85
N GLY A 227 18.48 -1.31 5.24
CA GLY A 227 19.29 -2.52 5.40
C GLY A 227 18.67 -3.54 6.34
N VAL A 228 18.20 -3.08 7.51
CA VAL A 228 17.51 -3.93 8.50
C VAL A 228 16.21 -4.49 7.94
N SER A 229 15.41 -3.65 7.25
CA SER A 229 14.13 -4.07 6.67
C SER A 229 14.31 -5.13 5.59
N LEU A 230 15.29 -4.96 4.70
CA LEU A 230 15.62 -5.93 3.64
C LEU A 230 16.08 -7.28 4.22
N ASN A 231 16.90 -7.24 5.27
CA ASN A 231 17.32 -8.48 5.95
C ASN A 231 16.13 -9.17 6.63
N GLY A 232 15.27 -8.42 7.30
CA GLY A 232 14.02 -8.93 7.88
C GLY A 232 13.11 -9.55 6.83
N TYR A 233 12.98 -8.92 5.67
CA TYR A 233 12.17 -9.43 4.56
C TYR A 233 12.76 -10.71 3.94
N LYS A 234 14.09 -10.78 3.79
CA LYS A 234 14.76 -12.03 3.34
C LYS A 234 14.48 -13.20 4.28
N LEU A 235 14.49 -12.97 5.60
CA LEU A 235 14.14 -14.00 6.59
C LEU A 235 12.66 -14.39 6.49
N TYR A 236 11.76 -13.44 6.34
CA TYR A 236 10.34 -13.69 6.11
C TYR A 236 10.14 -14.55 4.86
N CYS A 237 10.75 -14.21 3.72
CA CYS A 237 10.64 -14.98 2.48
C CYS A 237 11.14 -16.43 2.61
N LYS A 238 12.16 -16.68 3.47
CA LYS A 238 12.64 -18.04 3.74
C LYS A 238 11.69 -18.84 4.63
N SER A 239 10.89 -18.18 5.46
CA SER A 239 10.00 -18.84 6.43
C SER A 239 8.57 -18.98 5.94
N ARG A 240 8.19 -18.23 4.91
CA ARG A 240 6.82 -18.30 4.36
C ARG A 240 6.58 -19.61 3.62
N PRO A 241 5.34 -20.16 3.65
CA PRO A 241 4.97 -21.31 2.85
C PRO A 241 5.22 -21.08 1.36
N SER A 242 5.61 -22.12 0.64
CA SER A 242 5.73 -22.04 -0.82
C SER A 242 4.35 -22.02 -1.49
N ALA A 243 4.25 -21.32 -2.62
CA ALA A 243 3.09 -21.42 -3.49
C ALA A 243 3.02 -22.83 -4.14
N ALA A 244 1.92 -23.14 -4.82
CA ALA A 244 1.79 -24.40 -5.54
C ALA A 244 2.82 -24.51 -6.68
N VAL A 245 3.29 -25.75 -6.94
CA VAL A 245 4.33 -26.00 -7.97
C VAL A 245 3.86 -25.54 -9.35
N GLU A 246 2.60 -25.77 -9.66
CA GLU A 246 1.96 -25.33 -10.90
C GLU A 246 1.92 -23.81 -11.00
N SER A 247 1.73 -23.12 -9.89
CA SER A 247 1.71 -21.66 -9.83
C SER A 247 3.09 -21.05 -10.12
N TYR A 248 4.17 -21.71 -9.71
CA TYR A 248 5.54 -21.31 -10.12
C TYR A 248 5.77 -21.47 -11.61
N LYS A 249 5.28 -22.55 -12.22
CA LYS A 249 5.37 -22.75 -13.69
C LYS A 249 4.58 -21.68 -14.42
N ARG A 250 3.33 -21.46 -14.01
CA ARG A 250 2.45 -20.46 -14.63
C ARG A 250 3.01 -19.03 -14.47
N ALA A 251 3.60 -18.70 -13.31
CA ALA A 251 4.22 -17.41 -13.09
C ALA A 251 5.38 -17.15 -14.05
N LYS A 252 6.20 -18.16 -14.35
CA LYS A 252 7.26 -18.03 -15.36
C LYS A 252 6.69 -17.75 -16.75
N GLU A 253 5.67 -18.49 -17.16
CA GLU A 253 5.00 -18.24 -18.44
C GLU A 253 4.47 -16.81 -18.52
N ILE A 254 3.88 -16.28 -17.44
CA ILE A 254 3.36 -14.91 -17.40
C ILE A 254 4.50 -13.87 -17.51
N VAL A 255 5.61 -14.07 -16.81
CA VAL A 255 6.77 -13.15 -16.89
C VAL A 255 7.37 -13.10 -18.29
N ASP A 256 7.32 -14.23 -19.01
CA ASP A 256 7.85 -14.34 -20.37
C ASP A 256 6.89 -13.76 -21.44
N MET A 257 5.68 -13.33 -21.06
CA MET A 257 4.74 -12.65 -21.97
C MET A 257 5.15 -11.18 -22.16
N ASP A 258 5.08 -10.68 -23.39
CA ASP A 258 5.35 -9.25 -23.69
C ASP A 258 4.35 -8.34 -22.94
N GLU A 259 3.11 -8.78 -22.79
CA GLU A 259 2.03 -8.07 -22.09
C GLU A 259 2.33 -7.84 -20.59
N TYR A 260 3.20 -8.64 -19.98
CA TYR A 260 3.57 -8.46 -18.57
C TYR A 260 4.30 -7.14 -18.30
N ALA A 261 4.99 -6.61 -19.31
CA ALA A 261 5.68 -5.33 -19.26
C ALA A 261 4.77 -4.15 -19.65
N GLU A 262 3.56 -4.40 -20.16
CA GLU A 262 2.63 -3.34 -20.54
C GLU A 262 2.13 -2.55 -19.33
N ILE A 263 1.87 -1.27 -19.57
CA ILE A 263 1.36 -0.38 -18.54
C ILE A 263 -0.04 -0.84 -18.11
N HIS A 264 -0.25 -0.87 -16.79
CA HIS A 264 -1.56 -1.23 -16.21
C HIS A 264 -2.67 -0.28 -16.72
N PRO A 265 -3.84 -0.79 -17.11
CA PRO A 265 -4.91 0.00 -17.73
C PRO A 265 -5.40 1.20 -16.92
N LEU A 266 -5.24 1.20 -15.59
CA LEU A 266 -5.52 2.37 -14.76
C LEU A 266 -4.72 3.63 -15.14
N PHE A 267 -3.58 3.47 -15.81
CA PHE A 267 -2.74 4.57 -16.26
C PHE A 267 -2.85 4.85 -17.76
N SER A 268 -3.49 3.96 -18.53
CA SER A 268 -3.61 4.09 -19.98
C SER A 268 -4.85 4.86 -20.44
N LYS A 269 -5.86 5.00 -19.57
CA LYS A 269 -7.05 5.80 -19.84
C LYS A 269 -6.84 7.22 -19.37
N ASP A 270 -7.00 8.18 -20.29
CA ASP A 270 -6.98 9.60 -20.01
C ASP A 270 -7.87 9.99 -18.81
N LYS A 271 -7.50 11.11 -18.18
CA LYS A 271 -8.01 11.68 -16.91
C LYS A 271 -9.53 11.65 -16.67
N HIS A 272 -10.36 11.35 -17.66
CA HIS A 272 -11.83 11.32 -17.54
C HIS A 272 -12.42 10.02 -16.97
N SER A 273 -11.69 8.91 -16.93
CA SER A 273 -12.28 7.62 -16.54
C SER A 273 -12.28 7.34 -15.02
N LEU A 274 -11.43 8.01 -14.26
CA LEU A 274 -11.42 7.90 -12.79
C LEU A 274 -12.56 8.73 -12.15
N GLU A 275 -12.98 9.82 -12.79
CA GLU A 275 -14.12 10.63 -12.35
C GLU A 275 -15.48 9.97 -12.66
N ALA A 276 -15.56 9.15 -13.70
CA ALA A 276 -16.77 8.41 -14.05
C ALA A 276 -17.04 7.19 -13.16
N MET A 277 -16.07 6.79 -12.33
CA MET A 277 -16.18 5.69 -11.35
C MET A 277 -16.39 6.20 -9.91
N GLY A 278 -16.54 7.54 -9.74
CA GLY A 278 -16.83 8.21 -8.48
C GLY A 278 -18.28 8.09 -8.02
#